data_19e90741a84010155a69dc7a0bbb02a1
#
_entry.id   19e90741a84010155a69dc7a0bbb02a1
#
_cell.length_a   1.000
_cell.length_b   1.000
_cell.length_c   1.000
_cell.angle_alpha   90.00
_cell.angle_beta   90.00
_cell.angle_gamma   90.00
#
_symmetry.space_group_name_H-M   'P 1'
#
loop_
_entity.id
_entity.type
_entity.pdbx_description
1 polymer ?
#
loop_
_entity_poly.entity_id
_entity_poly.type
_entity_poly.pdbx_seq_one_letter_code
_entity_poly.pdbx_strand_id
1 'polypeptide(L)'
;MCETLEPQQPSIKEFTISTNLSSFKSNKATVVSILAVEYPANNIAERKAIKWLASTFDVFEDEIKSMKRRWDDLGQGMYSFAGHTPDCNMNINEFHRLLTLDCSNMQGESFRIITEAMRNMSGLELKWFLRYWLRKPRNGMGGGSNGVLKKALVAHYMNKKVIDYAKFNSLSSVVTSLENNQTPSTDLQIGSPIKPMLAKKYNGKLFINTHYDIKYDGNRYIIHSDYEGNIIIFNRAGKVIDNGRFQDIVNIVNKWADEHGSFIIDTEIYPVNTEGYPLEHQMMAKRVHSNDFTTAIRECPVKLVIFDLLLLDGQTLVDEKYEDRLGHLHSFPDEYLAKRLDTLEAGYNIAIGRGFEGIMIKNLDAPYDFKRSSNLLKHKPPRINLDVVVTSAEYGEGKRSRVFGTYGISVRDGEGGYVNVGNVGTGFSDEQLNGLTVTLKKIVHTYEDETFHLLPRIVFEVTADAVTSNRGGEIGLRFPRLLRIRDDKYPNECNSLEDITEMMA
;
A
#
# COMPACT_ATOMS: atom_id res chain seq x y z
N MET A 1 -8.78 26.60 -5.87
CA MET A 1 -8.26 25.24 -5.59
C MET A 1 -7.05 25.26 -4.66
N CYS A 2 -6.03 26.10 -4.90
CA CYS A 2 -4.84 26.15 -4.04
C CYS A 2 -5.18 26.41 -2.57
N GLU A 3 -6.08 27.35 -2.27
CA GLU A 3 -6.54 27.62 -0.91
C GLU A 3 -7.20 26.42 -0.22
N THR A 4 -7.91 25.58 -0.99
CA THR A 4 -8.56 24.35 -0.51
C THR A 4 -7.53 23.27 -0.12
N LEU A 5 -6.33 23.33 -0.67
CA LEU A 5 -5.27 22.36 -0.48
C LEU A 5 -4.35 22.66 0.71
N GLU A 6 -4.31 23.92 1.17
CA GLU A 6 -3.47 24.31 2.31
C GLU A 6 -3.89 23.61 3.62
N PRO A 7 -2.94 23.23 4.49
CA PRO A 7 -3.23 22.56 5.75
C PRO A 7 -4.06 23.44 6.68
N GLN A 8 -5.24 22.97 7.08
CA GLN A 8 -6.14 23.61 8.04
C GLN A 8 -6.52 22.61 9.13
N GLN A 9 -7.14 23.10 10.19
CA GLN A 9 -7.69 22.22 11.23
C GLN A 9 -8.82 21.34 10.67
N PRO A 10 -8.97 20.06 11.09
CA PRO A 10 -9.89 19.10 10.48
C PRO A 10 -11.35 19.58 10.37
N SER A 11 -11.88 20.23 11.41
CA SER A 11 -13.25 20.76 11.42
C SER A 11 -13.46 21.94 10.45
N ILE A 12 -12.41 22.75 10.25
CA ILE A 12 -12.45 23.89 9.33
C ILE A 12 -12.30 23.40 7.89
N LYS A 13 -11.51 22.34 7.65
CA LYS A 13 -11.32 21.76 6.30
C LYS A 13 -12.61 21.26 5.67
N GLU A 14 -13.43 20.53 6.42
CA GLU A 14 -14.70 20.00 5.89
C GLU A 14 -15.61 21.13 5.40
N PHE A 15 -15.72 22.18 6.18
CA PHE A 15 -16.49 23.38 5.83
C PHE A 15 -15.88 24.12 4.63
N THR A 16 -14.57 24.36 4.65
CA THR A 16 -13.88 25.07 3.55
C THR A 16 -14.00 24.32 2.22
N ILE A 17 -13.83 22.99 2.21
CA ILE A 17 -13.97 22.19 1.00
C ILE A 17 -15.41 22.25 0.49
N SER A 18 -16.40 22.06 1.37
CA SER A 18 -17.82 22.12 1.00
C SER A 18 -18.20 23.48 0.41
N THR A 19 -17.72 24.57 0.99
CA THR A 19 -17.99 25.92 0.51
C THR A 19 -17.30 26.20 -0.83
N ASN A 20 -16.02 25.82 -0.96
CA ASN A 20 -15.25 26.06 -2.17
C ASN A 20 -15.73 25.20 -3.35
N LEU A 21 -16.29 23.99 -3.12
CA LEU A 21 -16.89 23.18 -4.18
C LEU A 21 -17.98 23.92 -4.94
N SER A 22 -18.72 24.79 -4.29
CA SER A 22 -19.78 25.60 -4.94
C SER A 22 -19.23 26.55 -5.99
N SER A 23 -17.99 27.00 -5.87
CA SER A 23 -17.35 27.91 -6.82
C SER A 23 -16.92 27.25 -8.13
N PHE A 24 -16.74 25.93 -8.15
CA PHE A 24 -16.21 25.20 -9.31
C PHE A 24 -17.27 24.82 -10.36
N LYS A 25 -18.54 25.13 -10.15
CA LYS A 25 -19.63 24.88 -11.10
C LYS A 25 -19.51 23.48 -11.78
N SER A 26 -19.26 23.48 -13.10
CA SER A 26 -19.16 22.24 -13.90
C SER A 26 -17.90 21.41 -13.64
N ASN A 27 -16.93 21.91 -12.88
CA ASN A 27 -15.63 21.24 -12.67
C ASN A 27 -15.55 20.49 -11.31
N LYS A 28 -16.65 20.36 -10.57
CA LYS A 28 -16.66 19.74 -9.23
C LYS A 28 -16.11 18.31 -9.24
N ALA A 29 -16.52 17.49 -10.21
CA ALA A 29 -16.03 16.11 -10.36
C ALA A 29 -14.51 16.07 -10.59
N THR A 30 -13.98 16.96 -11.44
CA THR A 30 -12.53 17.08 -11.69
C THR A 30 -11.77 17.49 -10.42
N VAL A 31 -12.28 18.46 -9.67
CA VAL A 31 -11.70 18.87 -8.38
C VAL A 31 -11.68 17.71 -7.40
N VAL A 32 -12.79 16.97 -7.28
CA VAL A 32 -12.88 15.81 -6.39
C VAL A 32 -11.94 14.69 -6.83
N SER A 33 -11.82 14.42 -8.14
CA SER A 33 -10.87 13.47 -8.69
C SER A 33 -9.43 13.79 -8.26
N ILE A 34 -9.02 15.05 -8.34
CA ILE A 34 -7.69 15.49 -7.90
C ILE A 34 -7.55 15.33 -6.39
N LEU A 35 -8.48 15.86 -5.60
CA LEU A 35 -8.42 15.83 -4.14
C LEU A 35 -8.40 14.39 -3.59
N ALA A 36 -9.11 13.47 -4.23
CA ALA A 36 -9.16 12.05 -3.88
C ALA A 36 -8.02 11.22 -4.48
N VAL A 37 -7.21 11.81 -5.37
CA VAL A 37 -6.17 11.11 -6.15
C VAL A 37 -6.79 9.98 -7.01
N GLU A 38 -7.97 10.24 -7.58
CA GLU A 38 -8.75 9.33 -8.45
C GLU A 38 -8.48 9.61 -9.93
N TYR A 39 -7.23 9.49 -10.37
CA TYR A 39 -6.81 9.60 -11.77
C TYR A 39 -5.81 8.50 -12.09
N PRO A 40 -5.63 8.14 -13.38
CA PRO A 40 -4.71 7.07 -13.79
C PRO A 40 -3.29 7.27 -13.24
N ALA A 41 -2.57 6.18 -13.02
CA ALA A 41 -1.18 6.25 -12.61
C ALA A 41 -0.33 6.79 -13.77
N ASN A 42 0.49 7.78 -13.47
CA ASN A 42 1.38 8.44 -14.44
C ASN A 42 2.79 7.83 -14.52
N ASN A 43 3.02 6.72 -13.83
CA ASN A 43 4.28 5.95 -13.84
C ASN A 43 5.54 6.77 -13.46
N ILE A 44 5.38 7.83 -12.68
CA ILE A 44 6.50 8.65 -12.20
C ILE A 44 6.97 8.21 -10.80
N ALA A 45 8.23 7.79 -10.69
CA ALA A 45 8.90 7.60 -9.41
C ALA A 45 9.61 8.90 -8.99
N GLU A 46 9.75 9.15 -7.69
CA GLU A 46 10.36 10.36 -7.15
C GLU A 46 11.79 10.59 -7.67
N ARG A 47 12.61 9.54 -7.77
CA ARG A 47 13.96 9.62 -8.36
C ARG A 47 13.92 10.12 -9.80
N LYS A 48 12.94 9.69 -10.59
CA LYS A 48 12.74 10.12 -11.96
C LYS A 48 12.27 11.57 -12.02
N ALA A 49 11.37 11.97 -11.09
CA ALA A 49 10.93 13.37 -10.98
C ALA A 49 12.09 14.33 -10.64
N ILE A 50 13.02 13.93 -9.78
CA ILE A 50 14.22 14.71 -9.45
C ILE A 50 15.06 14.96 -10.71
N LYS A 51 15.35 13.92 -11.51
CA LYS A 51 16.06 14.05 -12.78
C LYS A 51 15.32 14.96 -13.75
N TRP A 52 14.01 14.82 -13.80
CA TRP A 52 13.16 15.63 -14.67
C TRP A 52 13.20 17.11 -14.29
N LEU A 53 13.09 17.43 -13.01
CA LEU A 53 13.19 18.80 -12.49
C LEU A 53 14.57 19.40 -12.75
N ALA A 54 15.64 18.64 -12.52
CA ALA A 54 17.01 19.08 -12.79
C ALA A 54 17.16 19.49 -14.26
N SER A 55 16.67 18.66 -15.19
CA SER A 55 16.67 18.98 -16.63
C SER A 55 15.73 20.14 -17.00
N THR A 56 14.57 20.27 -16.32
CA THR A 56 13.59 21.32 -16.61
C THR A 56 14.10 22.70 -16.23
N PHE A 57 14.77 22.82 -15.10
CA PHE A 57 15.22 24.10 -14.52
C PHE A 57 16.71 24.36 -14.69
N ASP A 58 17.42 23.48 -15.42
CA ASP A 58 18.87 23.58 -15.69
C ASP A 58 19.69 23.69 -14.39
N VAL A 59 19.44 22.80 -13.45
CA VAL A 59 20.13 22.70 -12.16
C VAL A 59 20.63 21.29 -11.92
N PHE A 60 21.60 21.12 -11.02
CA PHE A 60 22.11 19.80 -10.67
C PHE A 60 21.09 18.98 -9.86
N GLU A 61 21.05 17.66 -10.07
CA GLU A 61 20.18 16.75 -9.31
C GLU A 61 20.40 16.88 -7.79
N ASP A 62 21.64 17.11 -7.36
CA ASP A 62 21.99 17.24 -5.96
C ASP A 62 21.42 18.52 -5.31
N GLU A 63 21.21 19.57 -6.08
CA GLU A 63 20.50 20.75 -5.60
C GLU A 63 19.03 20.42 -5.31
N ILE A 64 18.37 19.74 -6.24
CA ILE A 64 16.98 19.28 -6.04
C ILE A 64 16.87 18.32 -4.85
N LYS A 65 17.82 17.39 -4.71
CA LYS A 65 17.89 16.48 -3.56
C LYS A 65 18.10 17.23 -2.24
N SER A 66 18.94 18.26 -2.24
CA SER A 66 19.17 19.12 -1.09
C SER A 66 17.91 19.88 -0.66
N MET A 67 17.19 20.46 -1.64
CA MET A 67 15.91 21.14 -1.39
C MET A 67 14.88 20.17 -0.83
N LYS A 68 14.77 18.95 -1.41
CA LYS A 68 13.91 17.89 -0.89
C LYS A 68 14.27 17.53 0.55
N ARG A 69 15.55 17.30 0.84
CA ARG A 69 16.02 16.97 2.21
C ARG A 69 15.66 18.05 3.22
N ARG A 70 15.86 19.32 2.87
CA ARG A 70 15.56 20.45 3.77
C ARG A 70 14.09 20.51 4.18
N TRP A 71 13.16 20.20 3.27
CA TRP A 71 11.72 20.30 3.49
C TRP A 71 11.01 18.97 3.64
N ASP A 72 11.70 17.85 3.40
CA ASP A 72 11.14 16.50 3.25
C ASP A 72 9.94 16.44 2.29
N ASP A 73 9.88 17.36 1.36
CA ASP A 73 8.78 17.54 0.43
C ASP A 73 9.30 18.20 -0.83
N LEU A 74 9.31 17.46 -1.94
CA LEU A 74 9.81 17.94 -3.20
C LEU A 74 9.00 19.16 -3.69
N GLY A 75 7.68 19.14 -3.49
CA GLY A 75 6.83 20.28 -3.85
C GLY A 75 7.14 21.51 -3.03
N GLN A 76 7.36 21.40 -1.72
CA GLN A 76 7.73 22.52 -0.88
C GLN A 76 9.16 23.02 -1.19
N GLY A 77 10.09 22.11 -1.48
CA GLY A 77 11.43 22.48 -1.91
C GLY A 77 11.41 23.33 -3.19
N MET A 78 10.66 22.89 -4.18
CA MET A 78 10.54 23.63 -5.47
C MET A 78 9.75 24.94 -5.32
N TYR A 79 8.77 25.02 -4.42
CA TYR A 79 8.12 26.29 -4.08
C TYR A 79 9.12 27.33 -3.54
N SER A 80 10.02 26.89 -2.67
CA SER A 80 11.06 27.77 -2.12
C SER A 80 12.10 28.17 -3.18
N PHE A 81 12.31 27.34 -4.19
CA PHE A 81 13.21 27.61 -5.32
C PHE A 81 12.58 28.56 -6.35
N ALA A 82 11.34 28.30 -6.77
CA ALA A 82 10.64 29.07 -7.80
C ALA A 82 10.15 30.47 -7.34
N GLY A 83 10.27 30.75 -6.04
CA GLY A 83 9.80 32.00 -5.45
C GLY A 83 8.31 31.97 -5.05
N HIS A 84 7.97 32.87 -4.15
CA HIS A 84 6.63 32.95 -3.54
C HIS A 84 5.66 33.76 -4.41
N THR A 85 5.42 33.33 -5.65
CA THR A 85 4.37 33.93 -6.46
C THR A 85 3.04 33.27 -6.14
N PRO A 86 2.03 34.00 -5.62
CA PRO A 86 0.75 33.43 -5.22
C PRO A 86 -0.20 33.19 -6.40
N ASP A 87 0.12 33.67 -7.57
CA ASP A 87 -0.78 33.68 -8.73
C ASP A 87 -0.89 32.27 -9.31
N CYS A 88 -2.11 31.72 -9.27
CA CYS A 88 -2.47 30.47 -9.93
C CYS A 88 -3.20 30.79 -11.23
N ASN A 89 -2.53 30.63 -12.36
CA ASN A 89 -3.07 30.93 -13.70
C ASN A 89 -3.56 29.68 -14.44
N MET A 90 -3.16 28.47 -13.98
CA MET A 90 -3.56 27.22 -14.60
C MET A 90 -5.01 26.87 -14.25
N ASN A 91 -5.82 26.55 -15.26
CA ASN A 91 -7.17 26.06 -15.00
C ASN A 91 -7.16 24.60 -14.52
N ILE A 92 -8.22 24.21 -13.79
CA ILE A 92 -8.31 22.92 -13.13
C ILE A 92 -8.31 21.71 -14.08
N ASN A 93 -8.86 21.87 -15.29
CA ASN A 93 -8.90 20.80 -16.28
C ASN A 93 -7.50 20.57 -16.86
N GLU A 94 -6.75 21.64 -17.11
CA GLU A 94 -5.36 21.54 -17.54
C GLU A 94 -4.47 20.90 -16.48
N PHE A 95 -4.62 21.31 -15.22
CA PHE A 95 -3.93 20.69 -14.11
C PHE A 95 -4.21 19.18 -14.02
N HIS A 96 -5.48 18.79 -14.13
CA HIS A 96 -5.89 17.38 -14.14
C HIS A 96 -5.30 16.63 -15.35
N ARG A 97 -5.37 17.22 -16.55
CA ARG A 97 -4.80 16.65 -17.76
C ARG A 97 -3.32 16.32 -17.59
N LEU A 98 -2.54 17.26 -17.06
CA LEU A 98 -1.10 17.05 -16.82
C LEU A 98 -0.83 15.91 -15.83
N LEU A 99 -1.68 15.73 -14.80
CA LEU A 99 -1.54 14.63 -13.84
C LEU A 99 -1.79 13.26 -14.46
N THR A 100 -2.55 13.17 -15.56
CA THR A 100 -2.92 11.92 -16.22
C THR A 100 -1.95 11.49 -17.32
N LEU A 101 -1.01 12.35 -17.73
CA LEU A 101 -0.04 12.03 -18.77
C LEU A 101 0.90 10.90 -18.32
N ASP A 102 1.11 9.92 -19.19
CA ASP A 102 2.07 8.85 -18.92
C ASP A 102 3.51 9.36 -18.94
N CYS A 103 4.24 9.10 -17.88
CA CYS A 103 5.61 9.54 -17.64
C CYS A 103 6.63 8.40 -17.77
N SER A 104 6.27 7.30 -18.43
CA SER A 104 7.19 6.17 -18.65
C SER A 104 8.40 6.55 -19.50
N ASN A 105 8.22 7.44 -20.50
CA ASN A 105 9.27 7.89 -21.41
C ASN A 105 9.66 9.36 -21.16
N MET A 106 10.91 9.61 -20.77
CA MET A 106 11.47 10.98 -20.56
C MET A 106 11.82 11.73 -21.85
N GLN A 107 11.75 11.10 -23.02
CA GLN A 107 11.99 11.72 -24.32
C GLN A 107 10.70 11.85 -25.14
N GLY A 108 9.57 11.39 -24.60
CA GLY A 108 8.29 11.41 -25.28
C GLY A 108 7.58 12.76 -25.24
N GLU A 109 6.42 12.82 -25.90
CA GLU A 109 5.60 14.03 -25.98
C GLU A 109 5.12 14.49 -24.58
N SER A 110 4.72 13.56 -23.71
CA SER A 110 4.34 13.88 -22.33
C SER A 110 5.46 14.61 -21.57
N PHE A 111 6.72 14.22 -21.79
CA PHE A 111 7.87 14.91 -21.20
C PHE A 111 7.93 16.38 -21.65
N ARG A 112 7.79 16.64 -22.95
CA ARG A 112 7.84 18.01 -23.48
C ARG A 112 6.69 18.86 -22.93
N ILE A 113 5.46 18.32 -22.94
CA ILE A 113 4.27 19.04 -22.45
C ILE A 113 4.41 19.37 -20.97
N ILE A 114 4.80 18.41 -20.12
CA ILE A 114 4.94 18.64 -18.67
C ILE A 114 6.11 19.59 -18.38
N THR A 115 7.23 19.47 -19.08
CA THR A 115 8.39 20.36 -18.94
C THR A 115 8.02 21.80 -19.23
N GLU A 116 7.32 22.04 -20.34
CA GLU A 116 6.84 23.38 -20.71
C GLU A 116 5.85 23.92 -19.68
N ALA A 117 4.90 23.09 -19.25
CA ALA A 117 3.95 23.48 -18.21
C ALA A 117 4.64 23.84 -16.89
N MET A 118 5.60 23.01 -16.41
CA MET A 118 6.34 23.29 -15.17
C MET A 118 7.13 24.61 -15.21
N ARG A 119 7.70 24.97 -16.36
CA ARG A 119 8.43 26.24 -16.53
C ARG A 119 7.51 27.46 -16.41
N ASN A 120 6.24 27.29 -16.75
CA ASN A 120 5.24 28.36 -16.74
C ASN A 120 4.38 28.36 -15.45
N MET A 121 4.56 27.38 -14.56
CA MET A 121 3.86 27.32 -13.28
C MET A 121 4.39 28.36 -12.30
N SER A 122 3.50 29.01 -11.57
CA SER A 122 3.87 29.73 -10.35
C SER A 122 4.46 28.78 -9.32
N GLY A 123 5.21 29.30 -8.35
CA GLY A 123 5.75 28.45 -7.28
C GLY A 123 4.67 27.64 -6.55
N LEU A 124 3.48 28.22 -6.33
CA LEU A 124 2.36 27.56 -5.66
C LEU A 124 1.74 26.45 -6.53
N GLU A 125 1.58 26.68 -7.82
CA GLU A 125 1.13 25.65 -8.77
C GLU A 125 2.13 24.50 -8.84
N LEU A 126 3.43 24.80 -8.95
CA LEU A 126 4.49 23.80 -9.00
C LEU A 126 4.53 22.95 -7.73
N LYS A 127 4.39 23.57 -6.54
CA LYS A 127 4.26 22.87 -5.25
C LYS A 127 3.15 21.84 -5.28
N TRP A 128 1.95 22.25 -5.64
CA TRP A 128 0.79 21.36 -5.63
C TRP A 128 0.82 20.37 -6.77
N PHE A 129 1.31 20.77 -7.95
CA PHE A 129 1.50 19.85 -9.08
C PHE A 129 2.41 18.69 -8.68
N LEU A 130 3.59 18.94 -8.15
CA LEU A 130 4.54 17.91 -7.76
C LEU A 130 3.97 16.97 -6.67
N ARG A 131 3.26 17.50 -5.68
CA ARG A 131 2.63 16.69 -4.64
C ARG A 131 1.58 15.73 -5.20
N TYR A 132 0.73 16.20 -6.11
CA TYR A 132 -0.29 15.35 -6.74
C TYR A 132 0.33 14.46 -7.82
N TRP A 133 1.26 14.96 -8.60
CA TRP A 133 1.98 14.20 -9.61
C TRP A 133 2.71 12.98 -9.02
N LEU A 134 3.33 13.15 -7.85
CA LEU A 134 3.95 12.06 -7.07
C LEU A 134 2.95 11.29 -6.19
N ARG A 135 1.66 11.61 -6.25
CA ARG A 135 0.59 11.00 -5.44
C ARG A 135 0.84 11.11 -3.92
N LYS A 136 1.59 12.14 -3.48
CA LYS A 136 1.90 12.47 -2.09
C LYS A 136 1.26 13.84 -1.73
N PRO A 137 -0.07 14.01 -1.71
CA PRO A 137 -0.72 15.33 -1.65
C PRO A 137 -0.42 16.12 -0.39
N ARG A 138 -0.12 15.48 0.74
CA ARG A 138 0.24 16.13 2.03
C ARG A 138 -0.72 17.26 2.45
N ASN A 139 -1.96 17.19 2.02
CA ASN A 139 -3.00 18.20 2.30
C ASN A 139 -3.77 17.94 3.59
N GLY A 140 -3.33 16.97 4.41
CA GLY A 140 -3.97 16.59 5.68
C GLY A 140 -5.35 15.93 5.52
N MET A 141 -5.76 15.53 4.31
CA MET A 141 -6.99 14.77 4.08
C MET A 141 -6.82 13.26 4.35
N GLY A 142 -5.63 12.86 4.83
CA GLY A 142 -5.31 11.51 5.31
C GLY A 142 -5.11 10.49 4.19
N GLY A 143 -4.04 9.69 4.31
CA GLY A 143 -3.81 8.57 3.39
C GLY A 143 -4.91 7.52 3.52
N GLY A 144 -5.54 7.17 2.43
CA GLY A 144 -6.45 6.03 2.32
C GLY A 144 -7.87 6.20 2.86
N SER A 145 -8.15 7.19 3.68
CA SER A 145 -9.53 7.52 4.03
C SER A 145 -9.88 8.90 3.48
N ASN A 146 -10.69 8.94 2.45
CA ASN A 146 -11.31 10.17 1.99
C ASN A 146 -12.35 10.69 3.02
N GLY A 147 -12.11 10.48 4.32
CA GLY A 147 -13.07 10.77 5.38
C GLY A 147 -13.46 12.24 5.43
N VAL A 148 -12.49 13.15 5.41
CA VAL A 148 -12.74 14.60 5.38
C VAL A 148 -13.45 15.00 4.10
N LEU A 149 -13.01 14.51 2.94
CA LEU A 149 -13.63 14.81 1.65
C LEU A 149 -15.06 14.23 1.55
N LYS A 150 -15.26 12.99 1.99
CA LYS A 150 -16.60 12.37 2.03
C LYS A 150 -17.58 13.18 2.88
N LYS A 151 -17.15 13.60 4.07
CA LYS A 151 -17.99 14.44 4.93
C LYS A 151 -18.29 15.81 4.31
N ALA A 152 -17.31 16.42 3.64
CA ALA A 152 -17.50 17.66 2.92
C ALA A 152 -18.51 17.49 1.77
N LEU A 153 -18.49 16.38 1.04
CA LEU A 153 -19.47 16.05 0.01
C LEU A 153 -20.87 15.80 0.60
N VAL A 154 -20.97 15.09 1.73
CA VAL A 154 -22.22 14.93 2.46
C VAL A 154 -22.83 16.28 2.83
N ALA A 155 -22.00 17.20 3.33
CA ALA A 155 -22.45 18.56 3.69
C ALA A 155 -22.84 19.38 2.44
N HIS A 156 -22.04 19.30 1.37
CA HIS A 156 -22.28 20.04 0.13
C HIS A 156 -23.59 19.65 -0.57
N TYR A 157 -23.85 18.34 -0.69
CA TYR A 157 -25.06 17.80 -1.32
C TYR A 157 -26.21 17.58 -0.34
N MET A 158 -26.01 17.83 0.96
CA MET A 158 -26.96 17.50 2.04
C MET A 158 -27.48 16.06 1.96
N ASN A 159 -26.63 15.15 1.49
CA ASN A 159 -26.97 13.76 1.18
C ASN A 159 -26.06 12.78 1.91
N LYS A 160 -26.55 12.13 2.96
CA LYS A 160 -25.81 11.13 3.74
C LYS A 160 -25.47 9.86 2.92
N LYS A 161 -26.24 9.55 1.87
CA LYS A 161 -26.02 8.39 1.00
C LYS A 161 -24.71 8.49 0.18
N VAL A 162 -24.09 9.67 0.08
CA VAL A 162 -22.74 9.82 -0.53
C VAL A 162 -21.73 8.82 0.04
N ILE A 163 -21.82 8.51 1.35
CA ILE A 163 -20.93 7.56 2.00
C ILE A 163 -21.15 6.14 1.46
N ASP A 164 -22.41 5.77 1.22
CA ASP A 164 -22.77 4.45 0.70
C ASP A 164 -22.41 4.32 -0.77
N TYR A 165 -22.73 5.30 -1.58
CA TYR A 165 -22.32 5.35 -2.98
C TYR A 165 -20.81 5.24 -3.17
N ALA A 166 -20.02 5.87 -2.28
CA ALA A 166 -18.57 5.83 -2.31
C ALA A 166 -17.96 4.49 -1.83
N LYS A 167 -18.75 3.46 -1.56
CA LYS A 167 -18.29 2.08 -1.40
C LYS A 167 -18.07 1.41 -2.74
N PHE A 168 -18.90 1.74 -3.73
CA PHE A 168 -19.00 1.10 -5.03
C PHE A 168 -18.47 1.98 -6.17
N ASN A 169 -18.30 3.28 -5.94
CA ASN A 169 -17.93 4.27 -6.95
C ASN A 169 -16.73 5.11 -6.48
N SER A 170 -15.98 5.67 -7.42
CA SER A 170 -15.07 6.77 -7.12
C SER A 170 -15.87 7.99 -6.63
N LEU A 171 -15.24 8.84 -5.80
CA LEU A 171 -15.92 10.06 -5.34
C LEU A 171 -16.22 11.03 -6.49
N SER A 172 -15.36 11.09 -7.49
CA SER A 172 -15.57 11.89 -8.71
C SER A 172 -16.79 11.40 -9.50
N SER A 173 -16.97 10.08 -9.63
CA SER A 173 -18.12 9.46 -10.27
C SER A 173 -19.43 9.73 -9.53
N VAL A 174 -19.39 9.64 -8.18
CA VAL A 174 -20.54 10.02 -7.33
C VAL A 174 -20.93 11.48 -7.58
N VAL A 175 -19.95 12.38 -7.61
CA VAL A 175 -20.20 13.81 -7.88
C VAL A 175 -20.79 14.02 -9.27
N THR A 176 -20.24 13.35 -10.30
CA THR A 176 -20.77 13.43 -11.67
C THR A 176 -22.25 13.04 -11.73
N SER A 177 -22.62 11.91 -11.11
CA SER A 177 -24.01 11.46 -11.06
C SER A 177 -24.91 12.46 -10.35
N LEU A 178 -24.48 12.97 -9.18
CA LEU A 178 -25.28 13.95 -8.40
C LEU A 178 -25.46 15.28 -9.14
N GLU A 179 -24.43 15.78 -9.83
CA GLU A 179 -24.53 17.00 -10.64
C GLU A 179 -25.48 16.82 -11.84
N ASN A 180 -25.59 15.60 -12.36
CA ASN A 180 -26.51 15.25 -13.44
C ASN A 180 -27.92 14.86 -12.93
N ASN A 181 -28.23 15.04 -11.65
CA ASN A 181 -29.47 14.61 -10.99
C ASN A 181 -29.74 13.10 -11.14
N GLN A 182 -28.67 12.30 -11.23
CA GLN A 182 -28.74 10.84 -11.28
C GLN A 182 -28.40 10.24 -9.92
N THR A 183 -29.02 9.11 -9.58
CA THR A 183 -28.64 8.34 -8.40
C THR A 183 -27.39 7.51 -8.75
N PRO A 184 -26.27 7.67 -8.02
CA PRO A 184 -25.13 6.80 -8.21
C PRO A 184 -25.48 5.33 -7.96
N SER A 185 -24.88 4.42 -8.71
CA SER A 185 -25.08 2.98 -8.51
C SER A 185 -24.66 2.55 -7.11
N THR A 186 -25.40 1.60 -6.55
CA THR A 186 -25.05 0.86 -5.33
C THR A 186 -24.51 -0.53 -5.64
N ASP A 187 -24.39 -0.88 -6.94
CA ASP A 187 -23.89 -2.15 -7.40
C ASP A 187 -22.40 -2.07 -7.75
N LEU A 188 -21.73 -3.20 -7.63
CA LEU A 188 -20.34 -3.32 -8.08
C LEU A 188 -20.26 -3.15 -9.59
N GLN A 189 -19.23 -2.43 -10.03
CA GLN A 189 -18.96 -2.19 -11.43
C GLN A 189 -17.69 -2.93 -11.85
N ILE A 190 -17.78 -3.75 -12.91
CA ILE A 190 -16.59 -4.33 -13.54
C ILE A 190 -15.65 -3.21 -13.99
N GLY A 191 -14.35 -3.37 -13.75
CA GLY A 191 -13.35 -2.35 -14.09
C GLY A 191 -13.17 -1.24 -13.05
N SER A 192 -14.00 -1.19 -11.99
CA SER A 192 -13.83 -0.24 -10.88
C SER A 192 -13.13 -0.88 -9.69
N PRO A 193 -12.05 -0.28 -9.15
CA PRO A 193 -11.29 -0.88 -8.05
C PRO A 193 -12.12 -0.94 -6.77
N ILE A 194 -12.08 -2.09 -6.11
CA ILE A 194 -12.80 -2.38 -4.87
C ILE A 194 -11.84 -2.31 -3.68
N LYS A 195 -12.29 -1.70 -2.57
CA LYS A 195 -11.55 -1.78 -1.31
C LYS A 195 -11.72 -3.16 -0.69
N PRO A 196 -10.64 -3.95 -0.53
CA PRO A 196 -10.78 -5.29 0.01
C PRO A 196 -11.13 -5.28 1.50
N MET A 197 -11.94 -6.25 1.92
CA MET A 197 -12.17 -6.56 3.34
C MET A 197 -10.86 -6.98 4.00
N LEU A 198 -10.51 -6.37 5.13
CA LEU A 198 -9.25 -6.63 5.83
C LEU A 198 -9.49 -7.32 7.17
N ALA A 199 -8.67 -8.33 7.47
CA ALA A 199 -8.77 -9.08 8.71
C ALA A 199 -8.24 -8.29 9.92
N LYS A 200 -8.89 -8.50 11.09
CA LYS A 200 -8.31 -8.21 12.40
C LYS A 200 -7.52 -9.42 12.91
N LYS A 201 -6.68 -9.21 13.93
CA LYS A 201 -6.00 -10.29 14.62
C LYS A 201 -7.03 -11.07 15.45
N TYR A 202 -6.94 -12.40 15.45
CA TYR A 202 -7.71 -13.26 16.34
C TYR A 202 -7.38 -12.94 17.80
N ASN A 203 -8.40 -12.82 18.63
CA ASN A 203 -8.31 -12.40 20.04
C ASN A 203 -8.92 -13.42 21.02
N GLY A 204 -9.08 -14.66 20.58
CA GLY A 204 -9.67 -15.73 21.40
C GLY A 204 -11.19 -15.86 21.29
N LYS A 205 -11.88 -14.96 20.56
CA LYS A 205 -13.34 -15.02 20.35
C LYS A 205 -13.67 -15.53 18.96
N LEU A 206 -14.55 -16.52 18.89
CA LEU A 206 -15.09 -17.09 17.65
C LEU A 206 -16.51 -16.57 17.39
N PHE A 207 -16.97 -16.75 16.16
CA PHE A 207 -18.36 -16.52 15.78
C PHE A 207 -19.22 -17.74 16.12
N ILE A 208 -20.53 -17.56 16.16
CA ILE A 208 -21.47 -18.68 16.31
C ILE A 208 -21.35 -19.63 15.12
N ASN A 209 -21.38 -19.05 13.91
CA ASN A 209 -21.18 -19.75 12.66
C ASN A 209 -19.81 -19.37 12.08
N THR A 210 -18.84 -20.25 12.23
CA THR A 210 -17.44 -19.99 11.87
C THR A 210 -16.98 -20.88 10.73
N HIS A 211 -16.27 -20.26 9.79
CA HIS A 211 -15.55 -20.94 8.70
C HIS A 211 -14.04 -20.70 8.87
N TYR A 212 -13.25 -21.72 8.58
CA TYR A 212 -11.78 -21.66 8.67
C TYR A 212 -11.18 -21.99 7.32
N ASP A 213 -10.28 -21.10 6.84
CA ASP A 213 -9.46 -21.29 5.64
C ASP A 213 -7.97 -21.23 5.97
N ILE A 214 -7.16 -21.82 5.12
CA ILE A 214 -5.71 -21.57 5.12
C ILE A 214 -5.45 -20.09 4.84
N LYS A 215 -4.52 -19.50 5.59
CA LYS A 215 -3.96 -18.20 5.29
C LYS A 215 -2.73 -18.36 4.42
N TYR A 216 -2.91 -18.09 3.12
CA TYR A 216 -1.83 -18.11 2.14
C TYR A 216 -0.92 -16.90 2.30
N ASP A 217 0.37 -17.05 2.00
CA ASP A 217 1.36 -15.97 2.06
C ASP A 217 1.76 -15.53 0.64
N GLY A 218 0.91 -14.75 0.04
CA GLY A 218 1.06 -14.23 -1.31
C GLY A 218 0.72 -12.75 -1.41
N ASN A 219 0.32 -12.35 -2.59
CA ASN A 219 -0.25 -11.04 -2.86
C ASN A 219 -1.74 -11.17 -3.17
N ARG A 220 -2.54 -10.37 -2.47
CA ARG A 220 -3.99 -10.30 -2.70
C ARG A 220 -4.29 -9.51 -3.95
N TYR A 221 -5.16 -10.08 -4.80
CA TYR A 221 -5.70 -9.43 -5.98
C TYR A 221 -7.21 -9.57 -6.03
N ILE A 222 -7.88 -8.56 -6.58
CA ILE A 222 -9.28 -8.65 -6.96
C ILE A 222 -9.29 -8.75 -8.48
N ILE A 223 -9.85 -9.84 -9.00
CA ILE A 223 -9.88 -10.13 -10.43
C ILE A 223 -11.31 -9.94 -10.92
N HIS A 224 -11.45 -9.11 -11.94
CA HIS A 224 -12.71 -8.85 -12.63
C HIS A 224 -12.69 -9.51 -13.98
N SER A 225 -13.82 -10.13 -14.36
CA SER A 225 -14.12 -10.58 -15.71
C SER A 225 -15.41 -9.94 -16.18
N ASP A 226 -15.44 -9.37 -17.39
CA ASP A 226 -16.66 -8.91 -18.02
C ASP A 226 -17.28 -10.00 -18.90
N TYR A 227 -18.44 -9.71 -19.49
CA TYR A 227 -19.15 -10.63 -20.40
C TYR A 227 -18.42 -10.91 -21.73
N GLU A 228 -17.42 -10.08 -22.06
CA GLU A 228 -16.59 -10.25 -23.26
C GLU A 228 -15.32 -11.07 -22.95
N GLY A 229 -15.12 -11.49 -21.70
CA GLY A 229 -13.94 -12.20 -21.23
C GLY A 229 -12.71 -11.31 -21.01
N ASN A 230 -12.88 -9.98 -20.93
CA ASN A 230 -11.78 -9.11 -20.59
C ASN A 230 -11.46 -9.23 -19.09
N ILE A 231 -10.22 -9.59 -18.78
CA ILE A 231 -9.75 -9.74 -17.39
C ILE A 231 -9.02 -8.49 -16.94
N ILE A 232 -9.39 -7.97 -15.77
CA ILE A 232 -8.72 -6.86 -15.11
C ILE A 232 -8.28 -7.30 -13.72
N ILE A 233 -6.99 -7.21 -13.43
CA ILE A 233 -6.41 -7.59 -12.14
C ILE A 233 -6.09 -6.32 -11.35
N PHE A 234 -6.72 -6.15 -10.19
CA PHE A 234 -6.42 -5.08 -9.25
C PHE A 234 -5.61 -5.60 -8.07
N ASN A 235 -4.54 -4.89 -7.70
CA ASN A 235 -3.86 -5.18 -6.46
C ASN A 235 -4.65 -4.61 -5.24
N ARG A 236 -4.19 -4.92 -4.04
CA ARG A 236 -4.80 -4.47 -2.78
C ARG A 236 -4.99 -2.95 -2.68
N ALA A 237 -4.20 -2.16 -3.38
CA ALA A 237 -4.29 -0.70 -3.40
C ALA A 237 -5.25 -0.16 -4.48
N GLY A 238 -5.88 -1.04 -5.26
CA GLY A 238 -6.76 -0.68 -6.37
C GLY A 238 -6.03 -0.26 -7.66
N LYS A 239 -4.73 -0.57 -7.76
CA LYS A 239 -3.96 -0.34 -8.99
C LYS A 239 -4.14 -1.52 -9.93
N VAL A 240 -4.43 -1.24 -11.21
CA VAL A 240 -4.44 -2.24 -12.28
C VAL A 240 -3.03 -2.82 -12.46
N ILE A 241 -2.96 -4.12 -12.56
CA ILE A 241 -1.73 -4.87 -12.82
C ILE A 241 -1.74 -5.29 -14.30
N ASP A 242 -0.58 -5.20 -14.92
CA ASP A 242 -0.39 -5.69 -16.29
C ASP A 242 -0.62 -7.21 -16.33
N ASN A 243 -1.57 -7.63 -17.14
CA ASN A 243 -1.97 -9.04 -17.29
C ASN A 243 -0.81 -9.94 -17.74
N GLY A 244 0.14 -9.43 -18.51
CA GLY A 244 1.32 -10.17 -18.92
C GLY A 244 2.14 -10.73 -17.75
N ARG A 245 2.12 -10.07 -16.58
CA ARG A 245 2.77 -10.56 -15.36
C ARG A 245 2.18 -11.85 -14.82
N PHE A 246 0.89 -12.07 -15.08
CA PHE A 246 0.09 -13.20 -14.62
C PHE A 246 -0.64 -13.88 -15.77
N GLN A 247 -0.01 -13.97 -16.95
CA GLN A 247 -0.62 -14.55 -18.15
C GLN A 247 -1.06 -16.00 -17.92
N ASP A 248 -0.34 -16.75 -17.10
CA ASP A 248 -0.71 -18.11 -16.67
C ASP A 248 -2.02 -18.13 -15.87
N ILE A 249 -2.23 -17.16 -14.98
CA ILE A 249 -3.48 -16.98 -14.21
C ILE A 249 -4.60 -16.46 -15.11
N VAL A 250 -4.32 -15.49 -15.97
CA VAL A 250 -5.29 -14.96 -16.95
C VAL A 250 -5.84 -16.08 -17.83
N ASN A 251 -4.97 -16.99 -18.30
CA ASN A 251 -5.39 -18.14 -19.12
C ASN A 251 -6.31 -19.12 -18.38
N ILE A 252 -6.16 -19.22 -17.05
CA ILE A 252 -7.05 -20.01 -16.20
C ILE A 252 -8.40 -19.30 -16.05
N VAL A 253 -8.37 -18.02 -15.69
CA VAL A 253 -9.57 -17.20 -15.41
C VAL A 253 -10.43 -17.02 -16.67
N ASN A 254 -9.83 -16.90 -17.84
CA ASN A 254 -10.54 -16.81 -19.11
C ASN A 254 -11.45 -18.02 -19.39
N LYS A 255 -11.04 -19.23 -18.98
CA LYS A 255 -11.87 -20.42 -19.12
C LYS A 255 -13.16 -20.33 -18.29
N TRP A 256 -13.08 -19.67 -17.14
CA TRP A 256 -14.25 -19.46 -16.28
C TRP A 256 -15.18 -18.37 -16.79
N ALA A 257 -14.64 -17.37 -17.52
CA ALA A 257 -15.44 -16.33 -18.15
C ALA A 257 -16.45 -16.88 -19.15
N ASP A 258 -16.06 -17.93 -19.90
CA ASP A 258 -16.95 -18.63 -20.83
C ASP A 258 -18.10 -19.37 -20.13
N GLU A 259 -17.90 -19.80 -18.88
CA GLU A 259 -18.87 -20.57 -18.08
C GLU A 259 -19.76 -19.71 -17.20
N HIS A 260 -19.22 -18.61 -16.67
CA HIS A 260 -19.86 -17.81 -15.58
C HIS A 260 -20.23 -16.37 -16.01
N GLY A 261 -20.00 -15.99 -17.27
CA GLY A 261 -20.23 -14.61 -17.70
C GLY A 261 -19.35 -13.61 -16.93
N SER A 262 -19.95 -12.56 -16.39
CA SER A 262 -19.18 -11.56 -15.61
C SER A 262 -19.04 -11.96 -14.16
N PHE A 263 -17.85 -11.75 -13.58
CA PHE A 263 -17.62 -12.00 -12.15
C PHE A 263 -16.54 -11.11 -11.55
N ILE A 264 -16.56 -10.99 -10.22
CA ILE A 264 -15.52 -10.36 -9.41
C ILE A 264 -15.15 -11.31 -8.28
N ILE A 265 -13.91 -11.80 -8.29
CA ILE A 265 -13.36 -12.71 -7.29
C ILE A 265 -12.27 -12.05 -6.46
N ASP A 266 -12.26 -12.34 -5.15
CA ASP A 266 -11.24 -11.91 -4.22
C ASP A 266 -10.26 -13.08 -3.98
N THR A 267 -8.99 -12.85 -4.29
CA THR A 267 -8.02 -13.93 -4.46
C THR A 267 -6.70 -13.64 -3.76
N GLU A 268 -5.96 -14.70 -3.46
CA GLU A 268 -4.54 -14.64 -3.14
C GLU A 268 -3.75 -15.37 -4.23
N ILE A 269 -2.68 -14.76 -4.72
CA ILE A 269 -1.72 -15.41 -5.62
C ILE A 269 -0.41 -15.54 -4.86
N TYR A 270 0.05 -16.78 -4.68
CA TYR A 270 1.22 -17.10 -3.87
C TYR A 270 2.23 -17.97 -4.63
N PRO A 271 3.54 -17.84 -4.33
CA PRO A 271 4.58 -18.56 -5.03
C PRO A 271 4.62 -20.03 -4.56
N VAL A 272 4.92 -20.92 -5.51
CA VAL A 272 5.03 -22.36 -5.24
C VAL A 272 6.29 -22.93 -5.89
N ASN A 273 6.77 -24.06 -5.36
CA ASN A 273 7.78 -24.86 -6.03
C ASN A 273 7.17 -25.73 -7.14
N THR A 274 8.00 -26.52 -7.84
CA THR A 274 7.57 -27.40 -8.93
C THR A 274 6.61 -28.51 -8.48
N GLU A 275 6.59 -28.84 -7.20
CA GLU A 275 5.68 -29.82 -6.60
C GLU A 275 4.37 -29.17 -6.09
N GLY A 276 4.28 -27.84 -6.13
CA GLY A 276 3.11 -27.06 -5.70
C GLY A 276 3.05 -26.73 -4.23
N TYR A 277 4.15 -26.92 -3.47
CA TYR A 277 4.26 -26.45 -2.08
C TYR A 277 4.52 -24.95 -2.02
N PRO A 278 4.02 -24.25 -0.99
CA PRO A 278 4.22 -22.81 -0.83
C PRO A 278 5.71 -22.48 -0.65
N LEU A 279 6.12 -21.38 -1.29
CA LEU A 279 7.43 -20.76 -1.11
C LEU A 279 7.27 -19.45 -0.34
N GLU A 280 8.39 -18.92 0.15
CA GLU A 280 8.41 -17.64 0.84
C GLU A 280 7.85 -16.50 -0.05
N HIS A 281 7.06 -15.62 0.56
CA HIS A 281 6.47 -14.45 -0.11
C HIS A 281 7.47 -13.61 -0.90
N GLN A 282 8.74 -13.53 -0.45
CA GLN A 282 9.78 -12.76 -1.14
C GLN A 282 9.99 -13.18 -2.60
N MET A 283 9.70 -14.44 -2.93
CA MET A 283 9.78 -14.95 -4.30
C MET A 283 8.82 -14.20 -5.26
N MET A 284 7.70 -13.68 -4.74
CA MET A 284 6.76 -12.86 -5.51
C MET A 284 7.40 -11.59 -6.08
N ALA A 285 8.46 -11.07 -5.47
CA ALA A 285 9.18 -9.90 -5.99
C ALA A 285 9.69 -10.10 -7.42
N LYS A 286 10.11 -11.32 -7.78
CA LYS A 286 10.52 -11.67 -9.15
C LYS A 286 9.36 -11.48 -10.14
N ARG A 287 8.16 -11.89 -9.73
CA ARG A 287 6.96 -11.79 -10.54
C ARG A 287 6.47 -10.35 -10.70
N VAL A 288 6.45 -9.61 -9.57
CA VAL A 288 5.84 -8.28 -9.49
C VAL A 288 6.75 -7.20 -10.09
N HIS A 289 8.07 -7.32 -10.00
CA HIS A 289 9.01 -6.27 -10.40
C HIS A 289 9.74 -6.54 -11.72
N SER A 290 9.65 -7.75 -12.29
CA SER A 290 10.27 -8.05 -13.59
C SER A 290 9.60 -7.29 -14.73
N ASN A 291 10.39 -6.92 -15.73
CA ASN A 291 9.92 -6.45 -17.03
C ASN A 291 9.93 -7.58 -18.08
N ASP A 292 10.62 -8.69 -17.83
CA ASP A 292 10.57 -9.92 -18.63
C ASP A 292 9.56 -10.87 -17.98
N PHE A 293 8.32 -10.81 -18.46
CA PHE A 293 7.23 -11.58 -17.91
C PHE A 293 7.39 -13.09 -18.18
N THR A 294 7.92 -13.46 -19.33
CA THR A 294 8.10 -14.87 -19.70
C THR A 294 9.08 -15.57 -18.77
N THR A 295 10.23 -14.96 -18.54
CA THR A 295 11.21 -15.48 -17.58
C THR A 295 10.66 -15.46 -16.16
N ALA A 296 9.97 -14.40 -15.75
CA ALA A 296 9.39 -14.28 -14.40
C ALA A 296 8.35 -15.38 -14.12
N ILE A 297 7.51 -15.72 -15.10
CA ILE A 297 6.51 -16.81 -15.01
C ILE A 297 7.20 -18.15 -14.78
N ARG A 298 8.26 -18.44 -15.52
CA ARG A 298 9.03 -19.67 -15.39
C ARG A 298 9.79 -19.78 -14.06
N GLU A 299 10.40 -18.69 -13.61
CA GLU A 299 11.25 -18.68 -12.40
C GLU A 299 10.50 -18.55 -11.10
N CYS A 300 9.24 -18.10 -11.14
CA CYS A 300 8.38 -17.98 -10.01
C CYS A 300 6.98 -18.51 -10.35
N PRO A 301 6.80 -19.85 -10.41
CA PRO A 301 5.48 -20.45 -10.51
C PRO A 301 4.58 -19.99 -9.36
N VAL A 302 3.31 -19.78 -9.64
CA VAL A 302 2.34 -19.30 -8.65
C VAL A 302 1.07 -20.13 -8.70
N LYS A 303 0.35 -20.16 -7.57
CA LYS A 303 -1.03 -20.65 -7.48
C LYS A 303 -1.98 -19.51 -7.18
N LEU A 304 -3.15 -19.59 -7.82
CA LEU A 304 -4.31 -18.75 -7.53
C LEU A 304 -5.20 -19.46 -6.52
N VAL A 305 -5.68 -18.73 -5.52
CA VAL A 305 -6.70 -19.21 -4.58
C VAL A 305 -7.80 -18.17 -4.46
N ILE A 306 -9.05 -18.60 -4.70
CA ILE A 306 -10.25 -17.79 -4.55
C ILE A 306 -10.79 -18.03 -3.14
N PHE A 307 -11.06 -16.96 -2.40
CA PHE A 307 -11.60 -17.08 -1.05
C PHE A 307 -12.85 -16.23 -0.82
N ASP A 308 -13.29 -15.45 -1.80
CA ASP A 308 -14.58 -14.75 -1.78
C ASP A 308 -15.04 -14.43 -3.22
N LEU A 309 -16.36 -14.30 -3.40
CA LEU A 309 -17.02 -13.94 -4.65
C LEU A 309 -17.91 -12.73 -4.41
N LEU A 310 -17.67 -11.65 -5.15
CA LEU A 310 -18.31 -10.37 -4.91
C LEU A 310 -19.37 -10.00 -5.93
N LEU A 311 -19.24 -10.55 -7.14
CA LEU A 311 -20.19 -10.40 -8.23
C LEU A 311 -20.19 -11.66 -9.08
N LEU A 312 -21.34 -12.12 -9.51
CA LEU A 312 -21.51 -13.23 -10.44
C LEU A 312 -22.64 -12.91 -11.40
N ASP A 313 -22.41 -13.06 -12.72
CA ASP A 313 -23.37 -12.84 -13.79
C ASP A 313 -24.16 -11.52 -13.64
N GLY A 314 -23.42 -10.43 -13.36
CA GLY A 314 -23.97 -9.09 -13.16
C GLY A 314 -24.66 -8.87 -11.81
N GLN A 315 -24.83 -9.91 -10.99
CA GLN A 315 -25.43 -9.79 -9.66
C GLN A 315 -24.36 -9.48 -8.60
N THR A 316 -24.56 -8.38 -7.87
CA THR A 316 -23.71 -8.02 -6.72
C THR A 316 -24.05 -8.89 -5.50
N LEU A 317 -23.05 -9.57 -4.92
CA LEU A 317 -23.22 -10.51 -3.80
C LEU A 317 -22.73 -9.97 -2.45
N VAL A 318 -22.17 -8.76 -2.41
CA VAL A 318 -21.47 -8.24 -1.22
C VAL A 318 -22.36 -8.05 0.02
N ASP A 319 -23.65 -7.87 -0.15
CA ASP A 319 -24.61 -7.74 0.95
C ASP A 319 -25.14 -9.12 1.42
N GLU A 320 -24.87 -10.20 0.69
CA GLU A 320 -25.20 -11.55 1.09
C GLU A 320 -24.30 -12.03 2.23
N LYS A 321 -24.77 -13.05 2.97
CA LYS A 321 -23.95 -13.74 3.96
C LYS A 321 -22.76 -14.41 3.29
N TYR A 322 -21.65 -14.55 4.01
CA TYR A 322 -20.48 -15.27 3.49
C TYR A 322 -20.81 -16.72 3.13
N GLU A 323 -21.72 -17.37 3.89
CA GLU A 323 -22.19 -18.73 3.60
C GLU A 323 -22.81 -18.85 2.20
N ASP A 324 -23.65 -17.86 1.83
CA ASP A 324 -24.31 -17.83 0.52
C ASP A 324 -23.28 -17.57 -0.60
N ARG A 325 -22.37 -16.60 -0.39
CA ARG A 325 -21.27 -16.34 -1.32
C ARG A 325 -20.33 -17.53 -1.49
N LEU A 326 -20.08 -18.28 -0.41
CA LEU A 326 -19.33 -19.53 -0.44
C LEU A 326 -20.06 -20.62 -1.25
N GLY A 327 -21.39 -20.68 -1.16
CA GLY A 327 -22.23 -21.53 -1.99
C GLY A 327 -22.05 -21.25 -3.48
N HIS A 328 -22.03 -19.97 -3.87
CA HIS A 328 -21.77 -19.56 -5.25
C HIS A 328 -20.34 -19.89 -5.70
N LEU A 329 -19.34 -19.84 -4.81
CA LEU A 329 -17.94 -20.19 -5.11
C LEU A 329 -17.79 -21.64 -5.57
N HIS A 330 -18.66 -22.56 -5.15
CA HIS A 330 -18.61 -23.97 -5.58
C HIS A 330 -18.92 -24.16 -7.07
N SER A 331 -19.32 -23.13 -7.80
CA SER A 331 -19.40 -23.17 -9.27
C SER A 331 -18.02 -23.07 -9.92
N PHE A 332 -16.99 -22.61 -9.21
CA PHE A 332 -15.60 -22.59 -9.67
C PHE A 332 -14.89 -23.90 -9.31
N PRO A 333 -13.83 -24.31 -10.03
CA PRO A 333 -13.14 -25.56 -9.76
C PRO A 333 -12.53 -25.59 -8.35
N ASP A 334 -12.77 -26.66 -7.60
CA ASP A 334 -12.34 -26.82 -6.18
C ASP A 334 -10.84 -26.63 -5.95
N GLU A 335 -10.02 -26.93 -6.95
CA GLU A 335 -8.56 -26.80 -6.87
C GLU A 335 -8.08 -25.34 -6.73
N TYR A 336 -8.95 -24.38 -7.08
CA TYR A 336 -8.69 -22.94 -6.94
C TYR A 336 -9.40 -22.31 -5.73
N LEU A 337 -10.23 -23.06 -5.04
CA LEU A 337 -10.90 -22.54 -3.84
C LEU A 337 -9.98 -22.60 -2.62
N ALA A 338 -10.16 -21.63 -1.71
CA ALA A 338 -9.46 -21.65 -0.43
C ALA A 338 -9.79 -22.93 0.34
N LYS A 339 -8.74 -23.63 0.78
CA LYS A 339 -8.91 -24.91 1.45
C LYS A 339 -9.58 -24.71 2.80
N ARG A 340 -10.79 -25.26 2.92
CA ARG A 340 -11.53 -25.31 4.18
C ARG A 340 -10.83 -26.22 5.19
N LEU A 341 -10.89 -25.82 6.45
CA LEU A 341 -10.35 -26.54 7.60
C LEU A 341 -11.49 -26.82 8.59
N ASP A 342 -11.43 -27.94 9.29
CA ASP A 342 -12.54 -28.41 10.11
C ASP A 342 -12.61 -27.68 11.47
N THR A 343 -11.49 -27.47 12.12
CA THR A 343 -11.42 -26.84 13.44
C THR A 343 -10.30 -25.80 13.53
N LEU A 344 -10.38 -24.93 14.53
CA LEU A 344 -9.36 -23.92 14.80
C LEU A 344 -7.97 -24.54 15.01
N GLU A 345 -7.86 -25.47 15.95
CA GLU A 345 -6.57 -26.01 16.40
C GLU A 345 -5.96 -26.99 15.39
N ALA A 346 -6.73 -27.96 14.93
CA ALA A 346 -6.26 -28.91 13.92
C ALA A 346 -5.95 -28.20 12.60
N GLY A 347 -6.80 -27.26 12.18
CA GLY A 347 -6.58 -26.45 10.98
C GLY A 347 -5.34 -25.58 11.08
N TYR A 348 -5.10 -24.97 12.24
CA TYR A 348 -3.89 -24.18 12.46
C TYR A 348 -2.63 -25.04 12.36
N ASN A 349 -2.60 -26.20 13.01
CA ASN A 349 -1.46 -27.11 12.96
C ASN A 349 -1.19 -27.64 11.54
N ILE A 350 -2.25 -27.97 10.79
CA ILE A 350 -2.14 -28.38 9.39
C ILE A 350 -1.56 -27.24 8.53
N ALA A 351 -2.03 -26.02 8.73
CA ALA A 351 -1.56 -24.87 7.96
C ALA A 351 -0.06 -24.60 8.20
N ILE A 352 0.34 -24.54 9.48
CA ILE A 352 1.75 -24.31 9.85
C ILE A 352 2.64 -25.45 9.40
N GLY A 353 2.24 -26.72 9.66
CA GLY A 353 3.02 -27.90 9.25
C GLY A 353 3.20 -28.04 7.72
N ARG A 354 2.40 -27.34 6.93
CA ARG A 354 2.54 -27.25 5.46
C ARG A 354 3.21 -25.97 4.95
N GLY A 355 3.74 -25.14 5.85
CA GLY A 355 4.46 -23.90 5.50
C GLY A 355 3.56 -22.72 5.15
N PHE A 356 2.27 -22.75 5.50
CA PHE A 356 1.39 -21.58 5.31
C PHE A 356 1.49 -20.60 6.49
N GLU A 357 1.03 -19.37 6.28
CA GLU A 357 1.17 -18.25 7.23
C GLU A 357 0.28 -18.43 8.49
N GLY A 358 -0.66 -19.35 8.48
CA GLY A 358 -1.65 -19.59 9.52
C GLY A 358 -3.03 -19.86 8.95
N ILE A 359 -4.07 -19.38 9.63
CA ILE A 359 -5.45 -19.55 9.19
C ILE A 359 -6.24 -18.24 9.19
N MET A 360 -7.27 -18.19 8.34
CA MET A 360 -8.31 -17.18 8.33
C MET A 360 -9.55 -17.73 9.02
N ILE A 361 -10.23 -16.88 9.78
CA ILE A 361 -11.44 -17.21 10.57
C ILE A 361 -12.52 -16.23 10.10
N LYS A 362 -13.60 -16.76 9.55
CA LYS A 362 -14.65 -15.97 8.91
C LYS A 362 -16.00 -16.21 9.57
N ASN A 363 -16.77 -15.15 9.72
CA ASN A 363 -18.15 -15.22 10.15
C ASN A 363 -19.05 -15.57 8.95
N LEU A 364 -19.67 -16.74 8.97
CA LEU A 364 -20.55 -17.20 7.89
C LEU A 364 -21.77 -16.30 7.69
N ASP A 365 -22.27 -15.67 8.74
CA ASP A 365 -23.45 -14.80 8.69
C ASP A 365 -23.18 -13.38 8.25
N ALA A 366 -21.92 -13.01 7.92
CA ALA A 366 -21.55 -11.63 7.68
C ALA A 366 -21.52 -11.26 6.19
N PRO A 367 -21.93 -10.03 5.83
CA PRO A 367 -21.72 -9.46 4.51
C PRO A 367 -20.24 -9.12 4.28
N TYR A 368 -19.88 -8.71 3.07
CA TYR A 368 -18.54 -8.24 2.73
C TYR A 368 -18.33 -6.79 3.18
N ASP A 369 -17.37 -6.56 4.07
CA ASP A 369 -17.03 -5.22 4.56
C ASP A 369 -15.90 -4.57 3.73
N PHE A 370 -16.12 -3.41 3.14
CA PHE A 370 -15.10 -2.65 2.39
C PHE A 370 -14.07 -1.93 3.29
N LYS A 371 -13.71 -2.54 4.42
CA LYS A 371 -12.83 -1.99 5.46
C LYS A 371 -12.19 -3.11 6.27
N ARG A 372 -11.42 -2.74 7.29
CA ARG A 372 -11.00 -3.70 8.33
C ARG A 372 -12.19 -4.14 9.16
N SER A 373 -12.51 -5.42 9.07
CA SER A 373 -13.70 -6.04 9.65
C SER A 373 -13.38 -6.86 10.91
N SER A 374 -14.33 -6.88 11.83
CA SER A 374 -14.33 -7.84 12.93
C SER A 374 -14.93 -9.20 12.55
N ASN A 375 -15.55 -9.30 11.37
CA ASN A 375 -16.13 -10.53 10.83
C ASN A 375 -15.11 -11.40 10.08
N LEU A 376 -13.88 -10.88 9.92
CA LEU A 376 -12.76 -11.58 9.30
C LEU A 376 -11.56 -11.47 10.23
N LEU A 377 -11.08 -12.61 10.73
CA LEU A 377 -9.95 -12.66 11.64
C LEU A 377 -8.81 -13.48 11.02
N LYS A 378 -7.60 -13.20 11.45
CA LYS A 378 -6.40 -13.95 11.08
C LYS A 378 -5.71 -14.47 12.34
N HIS A 379 -5.34 -15.73 12.33
CA HIS A 379 -4.57 -16.39 13.37
C HIS A 379 -3.25 -16.88 12.78
N LYS A 380 -2.16 -16.36 13.31
CA LYS A 380 -0.78 -16.61 12.89
C LYS A 380 0.04 -17.08 14.08
N PRO A 381 1.21 -17.69 13.87
CA PRO A 381 2.17 -17.95 14.93
C PRO A 381 2.46 -16.71 15.76
N PRO A 382 2.77 -16.88 17.04
CA PRO A 382 3.25 -15.79 17.85
C PRO A 382 4.50 -15.19 17.21
N ARG A 383 4.66 -13.88 17.35
CA ARG A 383 5.87 -13.20 16.90
C ARG A 383 7.05 -13.64 17.75
N ILE A 384 8.21 -13.71 17.12
CA ILE A 384 9.48 -13.90 17.82
C ILE A 384 9.93 -12.57 18.42
N ASN A 385 10.54 -12.63 19.59
CA ASN A 385 11.16 -11.48 20.26
C ASN A 385 12.66 -11.69 20.33
N LEU A 386 13.41 -10.66 19.99
CA LEU A 386 14.87 -10.69 19.89
C LEU A 386 15.47 -9.43 20.52
N ASP A 387 16.61 -9.59 21.18
CA ASP A 387 17.47 -8.47 21.55
C ASP A 387 18.52 -8.27 20.46
N VAL A 388 18.54 -7.07 19.88
CA VAL A 388 19.41 -6.70 18.76
C VAL A 388 20.15 -5.41 19.04
N VAL A 389 21.35 -5.24 18.48
CA VAL A 389 22.11 -4.01 18.61
C VAL A 389 21.86 -3.07 17.44
N VAL A 390 21.83 -1.77 17.72
CA VAL A 390 21.70 -0.73 16.68
C VAL A 390 23.05 -0.43 16.09
N THR A 391 23.22 -0.65 14.78
CA THR A 391 24.49 -0.45 14.05
C THR A 391 24.43 0.64 12.99
N SER A 392 23.22 1.08 12.60
CA SER A 392 23.06 2.22 11.70
C SER A 392 21.76 2.96 11.97
N ALA A 393 21.65 4.19 11.45
CA ALA A 393 20.44 4.97 11.49
C ALA A 393 20.32 5.88 10.27
N GLU A 394 19.07 6.12 9.85
CA GLU A 394 18.72 7.02 8.75
C GLU A 394 17.63 7.98 9.22
N TYR A 395 17.63 9.19 8.67
CA TYR A 395 16.54 10.11 8.92
C TYR A 395 15.21 9.57 8.38
N GLY A 396 14.14 9.81 9.11
CA GLY A 396 12.80 9.46 8.68
C GLY A 396 12.29 10.36 7.56
N GLU A 397 11.09 10.04 7.05
CA GLU A 397 10.38 10.86 6.07
C GLU A 397 9.21 11.63 6.71
N GLY A 398 8.79 12.72 6.09
CA GLY A 398 7.65 13.51 6.49
C GLY A 398 7.84 14.18 7.84
N LYS A 399 6.98 13.90 8.80
CA LYS A 399 7.07 14.44 10.16
C LYS A 399 8.37 14.06 10.88
N ARG A 400 9.02 12.99 10.43
CA ARG A 400 10.24 12.42 11.05
C ARG A 400 11.53 12.80 10.33
N SER A 401 11.50 13.73 9.36
CA SER A 401 12.66 14.15 8.57
C SER A 401 13.80 14.80 9.39
N ARG A 402 13.52 15.21 10.63
CA ARG A 402 14.51 15.81 11.54
C ARG A 402 15.02 14.87 12.62
N VAL A 403 14.48 13.66 12.69
CA VAL A 403 14.85 12.63 13.63
C VAL A 403 15.21 11.35 12.90
N PHE A 404 16.03 10.50 13.48
CA PHE A 404 16.22 9.17 12.94
C PHE A 404 14.91 8.40 12.98
N GLY A 405 14.48 7.86 11.84
CA GLY A 405 13.22 7.16 11.66
C GLY A 405 13.37 5.69 11.30
N THR A 406 14.59 5.30 10.88
CA THR A 406 14.95 3.93 10.53
C THR A 406 16.27 3.60 11.20
N TYR A 407 16.35 2.41 11.77
CA TYR A 407 17.53 1.93 12.50
C TYR A 407 17.92 0.56 11.95
N GLY A 408 19.18 0.43 11.48
CA GLY A 408 19.76 -0.86 11.12
C GLY A 408 20.04 -1.63 12.40
N ILE A 409 19.58 -2.87 12.43
CA ILE A 409 19.68 -3.76 13.58
C ILE A 409 20.51 -4.98 13.25
N SER A 410 21.34 -5.38 14.20
CA SER A 410 22.32 -6.46 14.03
C SER A 410 22.30 -7.41 15.22
N VAL A 411 22.77 -8.62 14.99
CA VAL A 411 23.01 -9.65 16.01
C VAL A 411 24.51 -10.00 16.05
N ARG A 412 24.96 -10.69 17.08
CA ARG A 412 26.36 -11.13 17.19
C ARG A 412 26.68 -12.17 16.12
N ASP A 413 27.83 -12.06 15.48
CA ASP A 413 28.30 -13.01 14.46
C ASP A 413 29.01 -14.25 15.01
N GLY A 414 29.28 -14.28 16.32
CA GLY A 414 30.06 -15.33 16.97
C GLY A 414 31.56 -15.10 16.96
N GLU A 415 32.08 -14.19 16.13
CA GLU A 415 33.53 -13.87 15.99
C GLU A 415 33.90 -12.54 16.71
N GLY A 416 32.96 -11.95 17.45
CA GLY A 416 33.15 -10.69 18.17
C GLY A 416 32.67 -9.45 17.44
N GLY A 417 32.07 -9.60 16.26
CA GLY A 417 31.42 -8.59 15.44
C GLY A 417 29.90 -8.69 15.46
N TYR A 418 29.28 -7.96 14.53
CA TYR A 418 27.83 -7.88 14.38
C TYR A 418 27.44 -7.99 12.91
N VAL A 419 26.43 -8.82 12.61
CA VAL A 419 25.84 -8.97 11.28
C VAL A 419 24.47 -8.35 11.24
N ASN A 420 24.20 -7.53 10.21
CA ASN A 420 22.92 -6.86 10.03
C ASN A 420 21.82 -7.89 9.70
N VAL A 421 20.66 -7.74 10.37
CA VAL A 421 19.49 -8.61 10.19
C VAL A 421 18.24 -7.82 9.76
N GLY A 422 18.44 -6.59 9.31
CA GLY A 422 17.39 -5.75 8.77
C GLY A 422 17.28 -4.38 9.41
N ASN A 423 16.17 -3.71 9.12
CA ASN A 423 15.90 -2.35 9.57
C ASN A 423 14.58 -2.26 10.35
N VAL A 424 14.56 -1.51 11.45
CA VAL A 424 13.37 -1.24 12.23
C VAL A 424 13.02 0.25 12.21
N GLY A 425 11.77 0.59 11.80
CA GLY A 425 11.27 1.98 11.74
C GLY A 425 9.92 2.16 12.42
N THR A 426 9.42 1.12 13.12
CA THR A 426 8.09 1.12 13.74
C THR A 426 8.16 0.71 15.21
N GLY A 427 7.17 1.15 15.99
CA GLY A 427 7.09 0.85 17.43
C GLY A 427 7.58 1.99 18.33
N PHE A 428 8.13 3.04 17.76
CA PHE A 428 8.67 4.19 18.50
C PHE A 428 7.58 5.23 18.78
N SER A 429 7.64 5.84 19.97
CA SER A 429 6.98 7.11 20.25
C SER A 429 7.80 8.28 19.67
N ASP A 430 7.16 9.45 19.50
CA ASP A 430 7.87 10.65 19.02
C ASP A 430 8.94 11.11 20.02
N GLU A 431 8.72 10.91 21.33
CA GLU A 431 9.68 11.18 22.39
C GLU A 431 10.92 10.27 22.27
N GLN A 432 10.69 8.96 22.05
CA GLN A 432 11.78 8.00 21.84
C GLN A 432 12.61 8.34 20.58
N LEU A 433 11.97 8.72 19.49
CA LEU A 433 12.68 9.12 18.25
C LEU A 433 13.57 10.35 18.49
N ASN A 434 13.07 11.36 19.22
CA ASN A 434 13.85 12.55 19.54
C ASN A 434 15.04 12.20 20.45
N GLY A 435 14.81 11.45 21.53
CA GLY A 435 15.84 11.03 22.46
C GLY A 435 16.93 10.17 21.81
N LEU A 436 16.53 9.17 21.02
CA LEU A 436 17.46 8.33 20.27
C LEU A 436 18.28 9.14 19.26
N THR A 437 17.67 10.10 18.57
CA THR A 437 18.41 10.94 17.61
C THR A 437 19.54 11.72 18.30
N VAL A 438 19.28 12.29 19.47
CA VAL A 438 20.29 13.00 20.24
C VAL A 438 21.39 12.06 20.73
N THR A 439 21.02 10.89 21.22
CA THR A 439 21.95 9.91 21.77
C THR A 439 22.81 9.27 20.69
N LEU A 440 22.20 8.83 19.57
CA LEU A 440 22.90 8.15 18.51
C LEU A 440 23.86 9.06 17.73
N LYS A 441 23.56 10.34 17.58
CA LYS A 441 24.49 11.33 17.00
C LYS A 441 25.84 11.41 17.72
N LYS A 442 25.90 11.06 18.99
CA LYS A 442 27.16 11.06 19.78
C LYS A 442 28.03 9.84 19.53
N ILE A 443 27.49 8.79 18.93
CA ILE A 443 28.17 7.53 18.66
C ILE A 443 28.26 7.21 17.18
N VAL A 444 28.05 8.22 16.31
CA VAL A 444 28.29 8.07 14.86
C VAL A 444 29.75 7.78 14.62
N HIS A 445 30.05 6.75 13.84
CA HIS A 445 31.40 6.36 13.43
C HIS A 445 31.70 6.88 12.02
N THR A 446 30.81 6.59 11.05
CA THR A 446 30.93 7.08 9.66
C THR A 446 29.56 7.49 9.13
N TYR A 447 29.57 8.24 8.02
CA TYR A 447 28.36 8.63 7.30
C TYR A 447 28.58 8.42 5.80
N GLU A 448 27.84 7.50 5.23
CA GLU A 448 27.91 7.13 3.82
C GLU A 448 26.50 6.86 3.27
N ASP A 449 26.24 7.25 2.04
CA ASP A 449 24.98 6.99 1.30
C ASP A 449 23.70 7.28 2.11
N GLU A 450 23.66 8.43 2.80
CA GLU A 450 22.54 8.86 3.66
C GLU A 450 22.37 8.03 4.96
N THR A 451 23.25 7.05 5.23
CA THR A 451 23.24 6.18 6.40
C THR A 451 24.33 6.60 7.40
N PHE A 452 23.94 6.75 8.64
CA PHE A 452 24.85 6.97 9.78
C PHE A 452 25.22 5.63 10.36
N HIS A 453 26.48 5.19 10.20
CA HIS A 453 27.00 4.01 10.85
C HIS A 453 27.38 4.33 12.30
N LEU A 454 26.96 3.49 13.22
CA LEU A 454 27.04 3.72 14.65
C LEU A 454 27.96 2.73 15.34
N LEU A 455 28.64 3.20 16.38
CA LEU A 455 29.27 2.29 17.32
C LEU A 455 28.16 1.46 18.03
N PRO A 456 28.31 0.11 18.14
CA PRO A 456 27.31 -0.76 18.74
C PRO A 456 27.23 -0.54 20.26
N ARG A 457 26.30 0.29 20.72
CA ARG A 457 26.14 0.64 22.13
C ARG A 457 24.70 0.56 22.63
N ILE A 458 23.71 0.59 21.75
CA ILE A 458 22.30 0.59 22.11
C ILE A 458 21.66 -0.73 21.69
N VAL A 459 20.95 -1.33 22.62
CA VAL A 459 20.22 -2.59 22.43
C VAL A 459 18.73 -2.31 22.36
N PHE A 460 18.08 -2.90 21.34
CA PHE A 460 16.63 -2.90 21.21
C PHE A 460 16.08 -4.31 21.45
N GLU A 461 14.98 -4.42 22.18
CA GLU A 461 14.11 -5.58 22.08
C GLU A 461 13.13 -5.33 20.93
N VAL A 462 13.17 -6.19 19.92
CA VAL A 462 12.29 -6.12 18.76
C VAL A 462 11.42 -7.36 18.67
N THR A 463 10.24 -7.22 18.10
CA THR A 463 9.41 -8.35 17.70
C THR A 463 9.35 -8.44 16.19
N ALA A 464 9.46 -9.64 15.62
CA ALA A 464 9.37 -9.88 14.19
C ALA A 464 8.33 -10.97 13.88
N ASP A 465 7.76 -10.94 12.66
CA ASP A 465 6.78 -11.94 12.23
C ASP A 465 7.47 -13.28 11.92
N ALA A 466 8.71 -13.28 11.44
CA ALA A 466 9.54 -14.46 11.16
C ALA A 466 11.01 -14.08 10.96
N VAL A 467 11.89 -15.05 11.02
CA VAL A 467 13.25 -14.99 10.44
C VAL A 467 13.15 -15.43 8.98
N THR A 468 13.86 -14.76 8.09
CA THR A 468 13.90 -15.06 6.65
C THR A 468 15.34 -15.11 6.17
N SER A 469 15.61 -15.82 5.08
CA SER A 469 16.88 -15.74 4.38
C SER A 469 16.71 -15.25 2.95
N ASN A 470 17.67 -14.47 2.46
CA ASN A 470 17.70 -14.07 1.06
C ASN A 470 18.44 -15.15 0.21
N ARG A 471 18.52 -14.94 -1.11
CA ARG A 471 19.21 -15.87 -2.04
C ARG A 471 20.70 -16.04 -1.77
N GLY A 472 21.32 -15.08 -1.12
CA GLY A 472 22.73 -15.12 -0.73
C GLY A 472 22.96 -15.83 0.61
N GLY A 473 21.89 -16.34 1.25
CA GLY A 473 21.98 -16.96 2.58
C GLY A 473 22.03 -15.94 3.73
N GLU A 474 21.90 -14.63 3.43
CA GLU A 474 21.86 -13.61 4.48
C GLU A 474 20.53 -13.69 5.22
N ILE A 475 20.61 -13.70 6.54
CA ILE A 475 19.46 -13.81 7.44
C ILE A 475 18.88 -12.43 7.71
N GLY A 476 17.56 -12.33 7.71
CA GLY A 476 16.84 -11.10 7.99
C GLY A 476 15.59 -11.30 8.84
N LEU A 477 15.08 -10.22 9.41
CA LEU A 477 13.83 -10.21 10.19
C LEU A 477 12.66 -9.67 9.35
N ARG A 478 11.56 -10.41 9.33
CA ARG A 478 10.35 -9.97 8.62
C ARG A 478 9.51 -9.04 9.51
N PHE A 479 9.31 -7.79 9.04
CA PHE A 479 8.54 -6.75 9.73
C PHE A 479 8.95 -6.51 11.19
N PRO A 480 10.23 -6.26 11.47
CA PRO A 480 10.67 -5.99 12.82
C PRO A 480 10.02 -4.71 13.36
N ARG A 481 9.68 -4.74 14.65
CA ARG A 481 9.07 -3.63 15.36
C ARG A 481 9.70 -3.50 16.73
N LEU A 482 10.04 -2.28 17.14
CA LEU A 482 10.51 -2.01 18.50
C LEU A 482 9.43 -2.39 19.51
N LEU A 483 9.81 -3.15 20.54
CA LEU A 483 9.05 -3.34 21.76
C LEU A 483 9.53 -2.36 22.83
N ARG A 484 10.83 -2.31 23.09
CA ARG A 484 11.46 -1.38 24.03
C ARG A 484 12.96 -1.21 23.76
N ILE A 485 13.53 -0.13 24.28
CA ILE A 485 14.97 0.07 24.38
C ILE A 485 15.46 -0.68 25.64
N ARG A 486 16.55 -1.41 25.52
CA ARG A 486 17.13 -2.24 26.57
C ARG A 486 18.28 -1.51 27.24
N ASP A 487 17.95 -0.60 28.17
CA ASP A 487 18.96 0.10 28.98
C ASP A 487 19.65 -0.82 30.02
N ASP A 488 19.09 -2.02 30.20
CA ASP A 488 19.54 -3.07 31.11
C ASP A 488 20.47 -4.11 30.46
N LYS A 489 20.75 -3.98 29.14
CA LYS A 489 21.59 -4.94 28.41
C LYS A 489 22.74 -4.29 27.64
N TYR A 490 23.86 -5.00 27.59
CA TYR A 490 25.00 -4.64 26.78
C TYR A 490 24.93 -5.31 25.37
N PRO A 491 25.60 -4.72 24.36
CA PRO A 491 25.62 -5.26 23.00
C PRO A 491 26.08 -6.73 22.88
N ASN A 492 27.01 -7.16 23.73
CA ASN A 492 27.48 -8.54 23.77
C ASN A 492 26.48 -9.54 24.41
N GLU A 493 25.35 -9.06 24.91
CA GLU A 493 24.25 -9.88 25.45
C GLU A 493 23.08 -9.99 24.49
N CYS A 494 23.20 -9.40 23.28
CA CYS A 494 22.21 -9.57 22.22
C CYS A 494 22.18 -11.01 21.70
N ASN A 495 21.10 -11.38 21.03
CA ASN A 495 21.02 -12.65 20.31
C ASN A 495 22.18 -12.78 19.32
N SER A 496 22.59 -14.02 19.09
CA SER A 496 23.58 -14.38 18.08
C SER A 496 22.92 -14.77 16.76
N LEU A 497 23.73 -14.84 15.70
CA LEU A 497 23.27 -15.36 14.41
C LEU A 497 22.80 -16.82 14.52
N GLU A 498 23.44 -17.60 15.38
CA GLU A 498 23.05 -18.98 15.67
C GLU A 498 21.67 -19.04 16.33
N ASP A 499 21.42 -18.22 17.38
CA ASP A 499 20.13 -18.16 18.06
C ASP A 499 18.98 -17.91 17.06
N ILE A 500 19.17 -16.98 16.11
CA ILE A 500 18.09 -16.65 15.15
C ILE A 500 17.99 -17.67 14.02
N THR A 501 19.07 -18.35 13.67
CA THR A 501 19.05 -19.43 12.67
C THR A 501 18.25 -20.62 13.19
N GLU A 502 18.38 -20.96 14.47
CA GLU A 502 17.59 -22.01 15.10
C GLU A 502 16.07 -21.70 15.09
N MET A 503 15.69 -20.41 15.04
CA MET A 503 14.28 -20.00 14.97
C MET A 503 13.69 -20.09 13.54
N MET A 504 14.51 -20.43 12.53
CA MET A 504 14.05 -20.67 11.16
C MET A 504 13.52 -22.11 10.95
N ALA A 505 13.82 -23.00 11.87
CA ALA A 505 13.51 -24.44 11.78
C ALA A 505 12.02 -24.77 12.03
#